data_5f1602911b6f88e3cac75e59e32d9a3f
#
_entry.id   5f1602911b6f88e3cac75e59e32d9a3f
#
_cell.length_a   1.000
_cell.length_b   1.000
_cell.length_c   1.000
_cell.angle_alpha   90.00
_cell.angle_beta   90.00
_cell.angle_gamma   90.00
#
_symmetry.space_group_name_H-M   'P 1'
#
loop_
_entity.id
_entity.type
_entity.pdbx_description
1 polymer ?
#
loop_
_entity_poly.entity_id
_entity_poly.type
_entity_poly.pdbx_seq_one_letter_code
_entity_poly.pdbx_strand_id
1 'polypeptide(L)'
;RRQRQMCIRDSGGSCSVGVESTVVTLACPVPRVLRPGGVTPDQLRAVLGEVEIDKAVFKALESGEKVLSPGMKYKHYSPNAHVIIVKGDFDKFASLVAEPRSERTCAVCFDGEEDKISVPAYPYGHADSPEEQARELFDVLRHVDDEKMELAFVRFPSLDGVGMAVYNRLLRAAGFEVIEL
;
A
#
# COMPACT_ATOMS: atom_id res chain seq x y z
N ARG A 1 -4.43 35.89 -25.76
CA ARG A 1 -4.89 34.50 -25.67
C ARG A 1 -3.87 33.74 -24.83
N ARG A 2 -4.15 33.54 -23.53
CA ARG A 2 -3.38 32.59 -22.73
C ARG A 2 -3.70 31.18 -23.25
N GLN A 3 -2.79 30.57 -23.96
CA GLN A 3 -2.80 29.13 -24.17
C GLN A 3 -2.69 28.53 -22.77
N ARG A 4 -3.75 27.85 -22.33
CA ARG A 4 -3.67 26.91 -21.21
C ARG A 4 -2.79 25.78 -21.74
N GLN A 5 -1.52 25.78 -21.32
CA GLN A 5 -0.73 24.56 -21.42
C GLN A 5 -1.46 23.52 -20.55
N MET A 6 -2.13 22.61 -21.19
CA MET A 6 -2.49 21.37 -20.54
C MET A 6 -1.15 20.74 -20.14
N CYS A 7 -0.93 20.61 -18.84
CA CYS A 7 0.18 19.83 -18.35
C CYS A 7 -0.07 18.37 -18.78
N ILE A 8 0.47 18.00 -19.91
CA ILE A 8 0.61 16.60 -20.28
C ILE A 8 1.64 16.06 -19.31
N ARG A 9 1.21 15.19 -18.42
CA ARG A 9 2.13 14.44 -17.57
C ARG A 9 2.63 13.28 -18.39
N ASP A 10 3.76 13.48 -19.03
CA ASP A 10 4.46 12.39 -19.69
C ASP A 10 5.03 11.44 -18.62
N SER A 11 4.98 10.15 -18.89
CA SER A 11 5.62 9.17 -18.05
C SER A 11 7.14 9.23 -18.29
N GLY A 12 7.90 9.41 -17.23
CA GLY A 12 9.37 9.31 -17.25
C GLY A 12 9.89 7.86 -17.25
N GLY A 13 9.00 6.87 -17.34
CA GLY A 13 9.33 5.45 -17.20
C GLY A 13 9.09 4.94 -15.77
N SER A 14 9.51 3.71 -15.51
CA SER A 14 9.37 3.06 -14.22
C SER A 14 10.16 3.78 -13.12
N CYS A 15 9.52 4.00 -11.97
CA CYS A 15 10.18 4.58 -10.80
C CYS A 15 10.95 3.49 -10.04
N SER A 16 12.21 3.77 -9.70
CA SER A 16 13.04 2.81 -8.96
C SER A 16 12.53 2.47 -7.55
N VAL A 17 11.77 3.38 -6.93
CA VAL A 17 11.22 3.20 -5.57
C VAL A 17 9.76 2.73 -5.58
N GLY A 18 8.94 3.22 -6.53
CA GLY A 18 7.55 2.81 -6.69
C GLY A 18 6.56 3.47 -5.73
N VAL A 19 6.98 3.87 -4.54
CA VAL A 19 6.14 4.56 -3.54
C VAL A 19 6.54 6.01 -3.36
N GLU A 20 5.69 6.83 -2.73
CA GLU A 20 5.97 8.25 -2.55
C GLU A 20 7.08 8.49 -1.54
N SER A 21 7.57 9.72 -1.54
CA SER A 21 8.64 10.17 -0.62
C SER A 21 8.22 10.07 0.85
N THR A 22 9.18 9.74 1.70
CA THR A 22 9.03 9.78 3.17
C THR A 22 8.80 11.23 3.62
N VAL A 23 7.87 11.43 4.53
CA VAL A 23 7.59 12.72 5.16
C VAL A 23 7.92 12.65 6.64
N VAL A 24 8.82 13.53 7.10
CA VAL A 24 9.27 13.60 8.48
C VAL A 24 8.99 15.01 9.02
N THR A 25 8.50 15.11 10.25
CA THR A 25 8.45 16.37 10.99
C THR A 25 9.61 16.45 11.97
N LEU A 26 10.22 17.64 12.00
CA LEU A 26 11.24 18.03 12.98
C LEU A 26 10.69 19.06 13.98
N ALA A 27 9.39 19.36 13.93
CA ALA A 27 8.74 20.33 14.79
C ALA A 27 8.33 19.74 16.17
N CYS A 28 8.96 18.65 16.59
CA CYS A 28 8.76 17.95 17.86
C CYS A 28 10.12 17.55 18.44
N PRO A 29 10.21 17.28 19.77
CA PRO A 29 11.48 16.93 20.42
C PRO A 29 12.19 15.72 19.79
N VAL A 30 11.42 14.71 19.36
CA VAL A 30 11.92 13.55 18.63
C VAL A 30 11.39 13.62 17.20
N PRO A 31 12.24 13.56 16.16
CA PRO A 31 11.80 13.49 14.77
C PRO A 31 10.77 12.39 14.56
N ARG A 32 9.72 12.69 13.79
CA ARG A 32 8.62 11.74 13.62
C ARG A 32 8.26 11.53 12.16
N VAL A 33 8.19 10.28 11.72
CA VAL A 33 7.73 9.89 10.39
C VAL A 33 6.22 10.03 10.32
N LEU A 34 5.74 10.92 9.45
CA LEU A 34 4.31 11.16 9.20
C LEU A 34 3.80 10.31 8.04
N ARG A 35 4.66 9.96 7.09
CA ARG A 35 4.37 9.08 5.97
C ARG A 35 5.62 8.27 5.63
N PRO A 36 5.57 6.95 5.69
CA PRO A 36 6.68 6.11 5.22
C PRO A 36 6.78 6.17 3.70
N GLY A 37 7.98 5.99 3.18
CA GLY A 37 8.32 6.02 1.76
C GLY A 37 9.67 5.36 1.51
N GLY A 38 10.34 5.74 0.41
CA GLY A 38 11.59 5.13 0.00
C GLY A 38 12.77 5.29 0.97
N VAL A 39 12.77 6.36 1.79
CA VAL A 39 13.72 6.47 2.93
C VAL A 39 13.08 5.82 4.14
N THR A 40 13.70 4.76 4.65
CA THR A 40 13.15 3.95 5.73
C THR A 40 13.37 4.59 7.10
N PRO A 41 12.55 4.22 8.12
CA PRO A 41 12.78 4.68 9.49
C PRO A 41 14.16 4.31 10.03
N ASP A 42 14.73 3.16 9.65
CA ASP A 42 16.05 2.74 10.09
C ASP A 42 17.18 3.59 9.49
N GLN A 43 17.05 3.95 8.22
CA GLN A 43 17.96 4.89 7.58
C GLN A 43 17.90 6.28 8.25
N LEU A 44 16.72 6.71 8.66
CA LEU A 44 16.55 7.97 9.40
C LEU A 44 17.18 7.87 10.80
N ARG A 45 16.98 6.76 11.50
CA ARG A 45 17.59 6.51 12.82
C ARG A 45 19.12 6.50 12.77
N ALA A 46 19.70 5.97 11.69
CA ALA A 46 21.15 5.96 11.50
C ALA A 46 21.76 7.37 11.45
N VAL A 47 20.98 8.38 11.04
CA VAL A 47 21.45 9.77 10.90
C VAL A 47 20.98 10.65 12.06
N LEU A 48 19.73 10.48 12.49
CA LEU A 48 19.05 11.36 13.45
C LEU A 48 19.06 10.81 14.88
N GLY A 49 19.47 9.57 15.08
CA GLY A 49 19.36 8.85 16.36
C GLY A 49 17.96 8.32 16.57
N GLU A 50 17.20 8.86 17.53
CA GLU A 50 15.84 8.43 17.78
C GLU A 50 14.87 8.99 16.75
N VAL A 51 13.97 8.15 16.24
CA VAL A 51 12.90 8.53 15.30
C VAL A 51 11.63 7.77 15.64
N GLU A 52 10.57 8.49 15.88
CA GLU A 52 9.22 7.95 16.09
C GLU A 52 8.48 7.74 14.77
N ILE A 53 7.47 6.86 14.81
CA ILE A 53 6.51 6.70 13.71
C ILE A 53 5.15 7.21 14.21
N ASP A 54 4.54 8.11 13.44
CA ASP A 54 3.23 8.65 13.80
C ASP A 54 2.16 7.54 13.77
N LYS A 55 1.26 7.55 14.76
CA LYS A 55 0.17 6.57 14.85
C LYS A 55 -0.72 6.51 13.62
N ALA A 56 -0.88 7.65 12.93
CA ALA A 56 -1.65 7.74 11.70
C ALA A 56 -1.05 6.97 10.52
N VAL A 57 0.17 6.45 10.63
CA VAL A 57 0.75 5.53 9.65
C VAL A 57 -0.02 4.19 9.65
N PHE A 58 -0.48 3.74 10.82
CA PHE A 58 -1.10 2.43 11.00
C PHE A 58 -2.60 2.48 11.34
N LYS A 59 -3.12 3.64 11.70
CA LYS A 59 -4.52 3.81 12.12
C LYS A 59 -5.19 4.95 11.38
N ALA A 60 -6.50 4.83 11.18
CA ALA A 60 -7.30 5.93 10.70
C ALA A 60 -7.24 7.11 11.69
N LEU A 61 -7.23 8.33 11.16
CA LEU A 61 -7.36 9.53 11.99
C LEU A 61 -8.77 9.63 12.58
N GLU A 62 -8.86 9.94 13.85
CA GLU A 62 -10.13 10.21 14.51
C GLU A 62 -10.74 11.54 14.02
N SER A 63 -12.05 11.68 14.19
CA SER A 63 -12.74 12.91 13.79
C SER A 63 -12.23 14.11 14.61
N GLY A 64 -11.65 15.09 13.91
CA GLY A 64 -11.07 16.29 14.54
C GLY A 64 -9.52 16.26 14.67
N GLU A 65 -8.85 15.15 14.42
CA GLU A 65 -7.38 15.12 14.40
C GLU A 65 -6.81 15.95 13.22
N LYS A 66 -5.74 16.69 13.51
CA LYS A 66 -5.08 17.55 12.52
C LYS A 66 -4.27 16.69 11.54
N VAL A 67 -4.56 16.88 10.26
CA VAL A 67 -3.78 16.26 9.17
C VAL A 67 -2.42 16.93 9.07
N LEU A 68 -1.36 16.17 9.30
CA LEU A 68 0.02 16.68 9.30
C LEU A 68 0.78 16.38 8.00
N SER A 69 0.26 15.49 7.15
CA SER A 69 0.89 15.12 5.88
C SER A 69 -0.15 14.93 4.78
N PRO A 70 0.15 15.27 3.52
CA PRO A 70 -0.70 14.93 2.37
C PRO A 70 -0.97 13.42 2.30
N GLY A 71 -2.20 13.05 1.94
CA GLY A 71 -2.59 11.63 1.82
C GLY A 71 -3.03 10.96 3.13
N MET A 72 -3.00 11.66 4.28
CA MET A 72 -3.48 11.09 5.55
C MET A 72 -5.01 11.06 5.67
N LYS A 73 -5.73 11.96 4.99
CA LYS A 73 -7.18 12.16 5.19
C LYS A 73 -8.06 11.52 4.13
N TYR A 74 -7.58 11.36 2.92
CA TYR A 74 -8.42 10.93 1.80
C TYR A 74 -7.98 9.58 1.28
N LYS A 75 -8.93 8.79 0.75
CA LYS A 75 -8.61 7.64 -0.09
C LYS A 75 -7.84 8.16 -1.32
N HIS A 76 -6.57 7.82 -1.41
CA HIS A 76 -5.74 8.09 -2.57
C HIS A 76 -5.31 6.78 -3.17
N TYR A 77 -5.43 6.66 -4.50
CA TYR A 77 -5.04 5.46 -5.24
C TYR A 77 -5.78 4.18 -4.82
N SER A 78 -6.95 4.33 -4.21
CA SER A 78 -7.81 3.20 -3.89
C SER A 78 -8.53 2.77 -5.16
N PRO A 79 -8.52 1.50 -5.51
CA PRO A 79 -9.37 0.98 -6.56
C PRO A 79 -10.85 1.16 -6.20
N ASN A 80 -11.72 0.99 -7.20
CA ASN A 80 -13.16 0.93 -6.98
C ASN A 80 -13.57 -0.34 -6.23
N ALA A 81 -12.77 -1.42 -6.39
CA ALA A 81 -12.94 -2.66 -5.66
C ALA A 81 -12.84 -2.44 -4.15
N HIS A 82 -13.61 -3.21 -3.39
CA HIS A 82 -13.44 -3.31 -1.94
C HIS A 82 -12.17 -4.10 -1.65
N VAL A 83 -11.18 -3.47 -1.07
CA VAL A 83 -9.87 -4.07 -0.75
C VAL A 83 -9.86 -4.51 0.71
N ILE A 84 -9.43 -5.73 0.96
CA ILE A 84 -9.24 -6.30 2.30
C ILE A 84 -7.83 -6.85 2.41
N ILE A 85 -7.07 -6.37 3.39
CA ILE A 85 -5.72 -6.90 3.67
C ILE A 85 -5.86 -8.15 4.55
N VAL A 86 -5.17 -9.21 4.17
CA VAL A 86 -5.23 -10.48 4.90
C VAL A 86 -3.85 -10.82 5.45
N LYS A 87 -3.74 -10.85 6.77
CA LYS A 87 -2.55 -11.25 7.50
C LYS A 87 -2.67 -12.70 7.95
N GLY A 88 -1.76 -13.54 7.53
CA GLY A 88 -1.74 -14.97 7.84
C GLY A 88 -0.84 -15.73 6.89
N ASP A 89 -0.75 -17.05 7.11
CA ASP A 89 -0.04 -17.93 6.18
C ASP A 89 -0.80 -18.09 4.85
N PHE A 90 -0.09 -18.63 3.85
CA PHE A 90 -0.65 -18.77 2.50
C PHE A 90 -1.85 -19.72 2.46
N ASP A 91 -1.82 -20.85 3.17
CA ASP A 91 -2.88 -21.86 3.10
C ASP A 91 -4.21 -21.32 3.63
N LYS A 92 -4.16 -20.54 4.70
CA LYS A 92 -5.34 -19.86 5.25
C LYS A 92 -5.84 -18.77 4.31
N PHE A 93 -4.93 -17.98 3.72
CA PHE A 93 -5.28 -16.98 2.72
C PHE A 93 -5.99 -17.63 1.51
N ALA A 94 -5.41 -18.67 0.92
CA ALA A 94 -5.99 -19.39 -0.21
C ALA A 94 -7.36 -19.97 0.14
N SER A 95 -7.53 -20.53 1.35
CA SER A 95 -8.80 -21.05 1.84
C SER A 95 -9.86 -19.95 1.97
N LEU A 96 -9.50 -18.79 2.52
CA LEU A 96 -10.40 -17.64 2.66
C LEU A 96 -10.88 -17.14 1.29
N VAL A 97 -9.97 -17.03 0.33
CA VAL A 97 -10.26 -16.53 -1.02
C VAL A 97 -11.10 -17.53 -1.83
N ALA A 98 -10.96 -18.83 -1.55
CA ALA A 98 -11.75 -19.90 -2.19
C ALA A 98 -13.22 -19.95 -1.74
N GLU A 99 -13.58 -19.25 -0.64
CA GLU A 99 -14.97 -19.20 -0.21
C GLU A 99 -15.86 -18.52 -1.27
N PRO A 100 -17.01 -19.10 -1.62
CA PRO A 100 -17.92 -18.50 -2.59
C PRO A 100 -18.41 -17.12 -2.14
N ARG A 101 -18.09 -16.10 -2.94
CA ARG A 101 -18.52 -14.71 -2.69
C ARG A 101 -19.06 -14.10 -3.98
N SER A 102 -18.55 -12.96 -4.41
CA SER A 102 -18.87 -12.36 -5.71
C SER A 102 -18.09 -13.05 -6.83
N GLU A 103 -18.67 -13.19 -8.01
CA GLU A 103 -17.97 -13.65 -9.24
C GLU A 103 -16.80 -12.71 -9.64
N ARG A 104 -16.80 -11.48 -9.12
CA ARG A 104 -15.76 -10.47 -9.34
C ARG A 104 -14.82 -10.33 -8.14
N THR A 105 -14.49 -11.46 -7.52
CA THR A 105 -13.49 -11.54 -6.46
C THR A 105 -12.13 -11.88 -7.05
N CYS A 106 -11.07 -11.22 -6.58
CA CYS A 106 -9.69 -11.52 -6.95
C CYS A 106 -8.78 -11.56 -5.72
N ALA A 107 -7.59 -12.09 -5.93
CA ALA A 107 -6.49 -12.07 -4.98
C ALA A 107 -5.34 -11.20 -5.50
N VAL A 108 -4.75 -10.39 -4.65
CA VAL A 108 -3.44 -9.75 -4.87
C VAL A 108 -2.45 -10.49 -3.97
N CYS A 109 -1.53 -11.21 -4.59
CA CYS A 109 -0.70 -12.22 -3.93
C CYS A 109 0.79 -11.96 -4.20
N PHE A 110 1.65 -12.79 -3.63
CA PHE A 110 3.08 -12.76 -3.94
C PHE A 110 3.37 -13.65 -5.16
N ASP A 111 4.48 -13.36 -5.84
CA ASP A 111 4.93 -14.12 -6.99
C ASP A 111 5.10 -15.61 -6.65
N GLY A 112 4.53 -16.47 -7.52
CA GLY A 112 4.53 -17.93 -7.36
C GLY A 112 3.39 -18.47 -6.47
N GLU A 113 2.50 -17.62 -5.97
CA GLU A 113 1.27 -18.04 -5.27
C GLU A 113 0.07 -18.15 -6.22
N GLU A 114 0.09 -17.47 -7.37
CA GLU A 114 -1.04 -17.30 -8.29
C GLU A 114 -1.63 -18.62 -8.80
N ASP A 115 -0.78 -19.60 -9.11
CA ASP A 115 -1.23 -20.90 -9.62
C ASP A 115 -1.97 -21.77 -8.59
N LYS A 116 -1.90 -21.38 -7.31
CA LYS A 116 -2.51 -22.11 -6.18
C LYS A 116 -3.78 -21.44 -5.66
N ILE A 117 -4.19 -20.35 -6.29
CA ILE A 117 -5.37 -19.56 -5.91
C ILE A 117 -6.50 -19.85 -6.90
N SER A 118 -7.71 -20.06 -6.39
CA SER A 118 -8.86 -20.49 -7.19
C SER A 118 -9.63 -19.35 -7.88
N VAL A 119 -9.30 -18.11 -7.60
CA VAL A 119 -9.87 -16.92 -8.24
C VAL A 119 -8.80 -16.20 -9.08
N PRO A 120 -9.16 -15.21 -9.93
CA PRO A 120 -8.17 -14.37 -10.60
C PRO A 120 -7.15 -13.82 -9.60
N ALA A 121 -5.88 -14.10 -9.86
CA ALA A 121 -4.79 -13.75 -8.94
C ALA A 121 -3.77 -12.84 -9.64
N TYR A 122 -3.41 -11.75 -8.99
CA TYR A 122 -2.52 -10.72 -9.50
C TYR A 122 -1.31 -10.59 -8.59
N PRO A 123 -0.13 -11.08 -9.03
CA PRO A 123 1.08 -10.96 -8.25
C PRO A 123 1.58 -9.50 -8.19
N TYR A 124 2.22 -9.13 -7.08
CA TYR A 124 2.77 -7.79 -6.88
C TYR A 124 4.19 -7.81 -6.31
N GLY A 125 4.96 -8.82 -6.66
CA GLY A 125 6.36 -9.03 -6.27
C GLY A 125 6.54 -10.17 -5.28
N HIS A 126 7.79 -10.55 -5.03
CA HIS A 126 8.12 -11.64 -4.12
C HIS A 126 7.83 -11.29 -2.66
N ALA A 127 7.52 -12.31 -1.85
CA ALA A 127 7.16 -12.14 -0.43
C ALA A 127 8.29 -11.51 0.41
N ASP A 128 9.54 -11.75 0.05
CA ASP A 128 10.76 -11.28 0.70
C ASP A 128 11.39 -10.05 0.00
N SER A 129 10.73 -9.47 -1.00
CA SER A 129 11.20 -8.30 -1.75
C SER A 129 10.24 -7.11 -1.65
N PRO A 130 10.25 -6.38 -0.51
CA PRO A 130 9.42 -5.18 -0.35
C PRO A 130 9.65 -4.10 -1.42
N GLU A 131 10.84 -4.07 -2.02
CA GLU A 131 11.20 -3.14 -3.10
C GLU A 131 10.46 -3.46 -4.39
N GLU A 132 10.26 -4.75 -4.72
CA GLU A 132 9.43 -5.16 -5.85
C GLU A 132 7.98 -4.85 -5.58
N GLN A 133 7.48 -5.23 -4.41
CA GLN A 133 6.12 -4.91 -3.97
C GLN A 133 5.83 -3.41 -4.07
N ALA A 134 6.78 -2.56 -3.68
CA ALA A 134 6.64 -1.11 -3.77
C ALA A 134 6.52 -0.62 -5.22
N ARG A 135 7.23 -1.24 -6.17
CA ARG A 135 7.17 -0.88 -7.59
C ARG A 135 5.88 -1.32 -8.26
N GLU A 136 5.41 -2.52 -7.94
CA GLU A 136 4.26 -3.15 -8.61
C GLU A 136 2.92 -2.77 -8.00
N LEU A 137 2.90 -2.28 -6.75
CA LEU A 137 1.68 -2.02 -5.99
C LEU A 137 0.63 -1.21 -6.75
N PHE A 138 1.03 -0.07 -7.33
CA PHE A 138 0.06 0.80 -7.98
C PHE A 138 -0.40 0.25 -9.34
N ASP A 139 0.43 -0.54 -10.00
CA ASP A 139 0.08 -1.17 -11.27
C ASP A 139 -0.93 -2.29 -11.01
N VAL A 140 -0.71 -3.11 -9.99
CA VAL A 140 -1.66 -4.18 -9.65
C VAL A 140 -3.01 -3.62 -9.17
N LEU A 141 -3.03 -2.54 -8.38
CA LEU A 141 -4.28 -1.92 -7.95
C LEU A 141 -5.06 -1.30 -9.13
N ARG A 142 -4.37 -0.74 -10.12
CA ARG A 142 -5.02 -0.30 -11.37
C ARG A 142 -5.54 -1.47 -12.18
N HIS A 143 -4.79 -2.57 -12.24
CA HIS A 143 -5.22 -3.77 -12.95
C HIS A 143 -6.50 -4.36 -12.35
N VAL A 144 -6.64 -4.36 -11.04
CA VAL A 144 -7.88 -4.73 -10.34
C VAL A 144 -9.08 -3.89 -10.82
N ASP A 145 -8.87 -2.58 -11.04
CA ASP A 145 -9.91 -1.68 -11.58
C ASP A 145 -10.19 -1.94 -13.07
N ASP A 146 -9.15 -2.15 -13.88
CA ASP A 146 -9.28 -2.41 -15.32
C ASP A 146 -10.08 -3.69 -15.57
N GLU A 147 -9.86 -4.73 -14.76
CA GLU A 147 -10.61 -5.99 -14.77
C GLU A 147 -11.98 -5.88 -14.09
N LYS A 148 -12.33 -4.70 -13.57
CA LYS A 148 -13.62 -4.40 -12.92
C LYS A 148 -13.94 -5.34 -11.76
N MET A 149 -12.95 -5.72 -10.98
CA MET A 149 -13.14 -6.51 -9.78
C MET A 149 -13.94 -5.72 -8.73
N GLU A 150 -14.74 -6.42 -7.94
CA GLU A 150 -15.57 -5.83 -6.88
C GLU A 150 -14.96 -6.04 -5.49
N LEU A 151 -14.23 -7.14 -5.31
CA LEU A 151 -13.61 -7.53 -4.06
C LEU A 151 -12.17 -8.01 -4.33
N ALA A 152 -11.21 -7.46 -3.62
CA ALA A 152 -9.80 -7.83 -3.71
C ALA A 152 -9.23 -8.17 -2.33
N PHE A 153 -8.83 -9.43 -2.16
CA PHE A 153 -8.07 -9.85 -1.00
C PHE A 153 -6.58 -9.68 -1.28
N VAL A 154 -5.87 -8.99 -0.40
CA VAL A 154 -4.47 -8.63 -0.60
C VAL A 154 -3.61 -9.30 0.47
N ARG A 155 -2.57 -10.01 0.06
CA ARG A 155 -1.55 -10.55 0.98
C ARG A 155 -0.89 -9.44 1.75
N PHE A 156 -0.75 -9.63 3.07
CA PHE A 156 -0.11 -8.68 3.96
C PHE A 156 1.40 -8.59 3.67
N PRO A 157 1.95 -7.40 3.34
CA PRO A 157 3.38 -7.24 3.09
C PRO A 157 4.19 -7.26 4.38
N SER A 158 5.51 -7.48 4.27
CA SER A 158 6.42 -7.22 5.38
C SER A 158 6.35 -5.75 5.82
N LEU A 159 6.61 -5.49 7.11
CA LEU A 159 6.75 -4.14 7.64
C LEU A 159 8.21 -3.64 7.63
N ASP A 160 9.15 -4.49 7.22
CA ASP A 160 10.56 -4.15 7.20
C ASP A 160 10.90 -3.23 6.01
N GLY A 161 11.86 -2.38 6.21
CA GLY A 161 12.37 -1.52 5.16
C GLY A 161 11.28 -0.66 4.50
N VAL A 162 11.20 -0.74 3.17
CA VAL A 162 10.18 -0.04 2.36
C VAL A 162 8.80 -0.70 2.45
N GLY A 163 8.73 -1.93 2.97
CA GLY A 163 7.46 -2.66 3.16
C GLY A 163 6.47 -1.92 4.06
N MET A 164 6.95 -1.15 5.04
CA MET A 164 6.10 -0.24 5.81
C MET A 164 5.37 0.78 4.92
N ALA A 165 6.01 1.27 3.86
CA ALA A 165 5.37 2.20 2.93
C ALA A 165 4.33 1.47 2.06
N VAL A 166 4.63 0.25 1.60
CA VAL A 166 3.69 -0.62 0.88
C VAL A 166 2.45 -0.85 1.75
N TYR A 167 2.65 -1.28 2.99
CA TYR A 167 1.55 -1.53 3.92
C TYR A 167 0.71 -0.28 4.19
N ASN A 168 1.35 0.88 4.41
CA ASN A 168 0.62 2.13 4.61
C ASN A 168 -0.27 2.49 3.41
N ARG A 169 0.17 2.18 2.17
CA ARG A 169 -0.62 2.40 0.96
C ARG A 169 -1.78 1.43 0.87
N LEU A 170 -1.53 0.16 1.13
CA LEU A 170 -2.58 -0.86 1.17
C LEU A 170 -3.64 -0.54 2.23
N LEU A 171 -3.24 -0.13 3.43
CA LEU A 171 -4.17 0.31 4.47
C LEU A 171 -5.10 1.42 3.99
N ARG A 172 -4.58 2.39 3.24
CA ARG A 172 -5.38 3.49 2.67
C ARG A 172 -6.33 2.99 1.59
N ALA A 173 -5.87 2.08 0.73
CA ALA A 173 -6.70 1.46 -0.30
C ALA A 173 -7.82 0.62 0.32
N ALA A 174 -7.52 -0.14 1.36
CA ALA A 174 -8.46 -0.98 2.10
C ALA A 174 -9.38 -0.23 3.08
N GLY A 175 -9.22 1.09 3.23
CA GLY A 175 -9.98 1.83 4.25
C GLY A 175 -9.72 1.33 5.68
N PHE A 176 -8.52 0.82 5.94
CA PHE A 176 -8.05 0.22 7.20
C PHE A 176 -8.67 -1.15 7.54
N GLU A 177 -9.25 -1.83 6.56
CA GLU A 177 -9.80 -3.16 6.76
C GLU A 177 -8.68 -4.21 6.65
N VAL A 178 -8.44 -4.91 7.77
CA VAL A 178 -7.43 -5.96 7.90
C VAL A 178 -8.05 -7.16 8.59
N ILE A 179 -7.90 -8.34 8.00
CA ILE A 179 -8.29 -9.62 8.59
C ILE A 179 -7.02 -10.33 9.05
N GLU A 180 -7.00 -10.84 10.27
CA GLU A 180 -5.94 -11.68 10.82
C GLU A 180 -6.48 -13.12 10.94
N LEU A 181 -5.75 -14.10 10.32
CA LEU A 181 -6.15 -15.51 10.21
C LEU A 181 -5.34 -16.42 11.14
#